data_9728dbcb09a93f0a68c25d2320f487f3
#
_entry.id   9728dbcb09a93f0a68c25d2320f487f3
#
_cell.length_a   1.000
_cell.length_b   1.000
_cell.length_c   1.000
_cell.angle_alpha   90.00
_cell.angle_beta   90.00
_cell.angle_gamma   90.00
#
_symmetry.space_group_name_H-M   'P 1'
#
loop_
_entity.id
_entity.type
_entity.pdbx_description
1 polymer ?
#
loop_
_entity_poly.entity_id
_entity_poly.type
_entity_poly.pdbx_seq_one_letter_code
_entity_poly.pdbx_strand_id
1 'polypeptide(L)'
;MTDWIMNAGMYAVTPEVEAGWRDLVERVARDAGVTLTYVPDLWTQSLDEICHRSDLGAVHLCGYTIAVKHAAVIAIAAPIPRAIWAAGHAVYRSDLIVRKDAPYRTLEDTFGARAGWTATHSQSGFNAFRHHLLAFRTPQRQALYGEVIANLRSARNILDSVREGHIDIGPVDAYWHMLITRHAPQLTADIRILASTEVTAMPPFVAAAGAPTEMVTRLRSAFTAAATQPWFKSLGDLLLIEGFAQPAADAFARLLEWDREAKMAGFELPA
;
A
#
# COMPACT_ATOMS: atom_id res chain seq x y z
N MET A 1 -26.16 0.83 -19.29
CA MET A 1 -25.14 -0.10 -18.75
C MET A 1 -24.17 0.71 -17.94
N THR A 2 -23.79 0.26 -16.75
CA THR A 2 -22.80 0.97 -15.90
C THR A 2 -21.42 0.80 -16.54
N ASP A 3 -20.72 1.91 -16.77
CA ASP A 3 -19.33 1.87 -17.24
C ASP A 3 -18.43 1.62 -16.03
N TRP A 4 -18.04 0.35 -15.84
CA TRP A 4 -17.15 -0.03 -14.74
C TRP A 4 -15.75 0.52 -14.96
N ILE A 5 -15.17 1.12 -13.91
CA ILE A 5 -13.86 1.75 -13.98
C ILE A 5 -12.76 0.88 -13.39
N MET A 6 -11.54 1.11 -13.87
CA MET A 6 -10.32 0.55 -13.29
C MET A 6 -9.26 1.63 -13.06
N ASN A 7 -8.45 1.42 -12.04
CA ASN A 7 -7.24 2.20 -11.77
C ASN A 7 -6.29 1.41 -10.85
N ALA A 8 -5.00 1.44 -11.16
CA ALA A 8 -3.93 0.82 -10.36
C ALA A 8 -2.88 1.85 -9.90
N GLY A 9 -3.22 3.14 -9.88
CA GLY A 9 -2.31 4.25 -9.62
C GLY A 9 -1.62 4.25 -8.26
N MET A 10 -2.10 3.45 -7.29
CA MET A 10 -1.46 3.31 -5.97
C MET A 10 0.03 2.94 -6.08
N TYR A 11 0.38 2.12 -7.08
CA TYR A 11 1.73 1.62 -7.32
C TYR A 11 2.34 2.13 -8.64
N ALA A 12 1.80 3.20 -9.21
CA ALA A 12 2.31 3.87 -10.40
C ALA A 12 3.55 4.72 -10.07
N VAL A 13 4.67 4.07 -9.74
CA VAL A 13 5.91 4.74 -9.31
C VAL A 13 6.62 5.48 -10.46
N THR A 14 6.40 5.04 -11.70
CA THR A 14 6.84 5.68 -12.95
C THR A 14 5.77 5.52 -14.03
N PRO A 15 5.80 6.32 -15.11
CA PRO A 15 4.87 6.14 -16.23
C PRO A 15 4.91 4.75 -16.87
N GLU A 16 6.09 4.11 -16.91
CA GLU A 16 6.26 2.74 -17.40
C GLU A 16 5.53 1.73 -16.51
N VAL A 17 5.67 1.85 -15.20
CA VAL A 17 4.99 0.98 -14.22
C VAL A 17 3.49 1.20 -14.24
N GLU A 18 3.03 2.44 -14.40
CA GLU A 18 1.61 2.76 -14.57
C GLU A 18 1.03 2.08 -15.83
N ALA A 19 1.73 2.22 -16.97
CA ALA A 19 1.34 1.56 -18.21
C ALA A 19 1.31 0.03 -18.07
N GLY A 20 2.27 -0.56 -17.36
CA GLY A 20 2.31 -1.99 -17.05
C GLY A 20 1.11 -2.45 -16.21
N TRP A 21 0.76 -1.71 -15.17
CA TRP A 21 -0.44 -1.99 -14.37
C TRP A 21 -1.71 -1.88 -15.19
N ARG A 22 -1.82 -0.84 -16.02
CA ARG A 22 -2.95 -0.66 -16.91
C ARG A 22 -3.09 -1.83 -17.88
N ASP A 23 -2.02 -2.21 -18.61
CA ASP A 23 -2.02 -3.34 -19.53
C ASP A 23 -2.40 -4.65 -18.83
N LEU A 24 -1.88 -4.89 -17.61
CA LEU A 24 -2.22 -6.07 -16.82
C LEU A 24 -3.72 -6.14 -16.53
N VAL A 25 -4.32 -5.07 -16.01
CA VAL A 25 -5.76 -5.06 -15.66
C VAL A 25 -6.63 -5.14 -16.91
N GLU A 26 -6.24 -4.50 -18.03
CA GLU A 26 -6.93 -4.62 -19.32
C GLU A 26 -6.93 -6.07 -19.84
N ARG A 27 -5.83 -6.83 -19.68
CA ARG A 27 -5.73 -8.24 -20.05
C ARG A 27 -6.60 -9.10 -19.15
N VAL A 28 -6.53 -8.90 -17.85
CA VAL A 28 -7.39 -9.61 -16.88
C VAL A 28 -8.86 -9.36 -17.19
N ALA A 29 -9.25 -8.11 -17.47
CA ALA A 29 -10.63 -7.76 -17.82
C ALA A 29 -11.08 -8.45 -19.11
N ARG A 30 -10.22 -8.51 -20.14
CA ARG A 30 -10.47 -9.21 -21.39
C ARG A 30 -10.65 -10.71 -21.15
N ASP A 31 -9.78 -11.34 -20.38
CA ASP A 31 -9.85 -12.77 -20.04
C ASP A 31 -11.12 -13.09 -19.21
N ALA A 32 -11.56 -12.14 -18.38
CA ALA A 32 -12.82 -12.22 -17.65
C ALA A 32 -14.07 -11.96 -18.52
N GLY A 33 -13.93 -11.45 -19.75
CA GLY A 33 -15.06 -10.97 -20.56
C GLY A 33 -15.79 -9.80 -19.93
N VAL A 34 -15.06 -8.89 -19.25
CA VAL A 34 -15.57 -7.70 -18.57
C VAL A 34 -14.99 -6.46 -19.24
N THR A 35 -15.83 -5.45 -19.49
CA THR A 35 -15.37 -4.15 -19.98
C THR A 35 -15.10 -3.23 -18.80
N LEU A 36 -13.85 -2.74 -18.71
CA LEU A 36 -13.41 -1.75 -17.72
C LEU A 36 -12.82 -0.54 -18.42
N THR A 37 -13.14 0.65 -17.95
CA THR A 37 -12.60 1.92 -18.45
C THR A 37 -11.53 2.43 -17.50
N TYR A 38 -10.31 2.67 -18.01
CA TYR A 38 -9.23 3.27 -17.21
C TYR A 38 -9.51 4.74 -16.92
N VAL A 39 -9.41 5.14 -15.65
CA VAL A 39 -9.57 6.52 -15.20
C VAL A 39 -8.24 7.01 -14.64
N PRO A 40 -7.42 7.76 -15.41
CA PRO A 40 -6.07 8.15 -14.98
C PRO A 40 -6.07 9.07 -13.76
N ASP A 41 -7.01 10.02 -13.72
CA ASP A 41 -7.06 11.06 -12.69
C ASP A 41 -7.94 10.69 -11.49
N LEU A 42 -8.21 9.41 -11.25
CA LEU A 42 -9.07 8.95 -10.16
C LEU A 42 -8.63 9.52 -8.80
N TRP A 43 -7.33 9.57 -8.55
CA TRP A 43 -6.75 10.01 -7.27
C TRP A 43 -6.72 11.55 -7.08
N THR A 44 -7.26 12.32 -8.01
CA THR A 44 -7.56 13.75 -7.81
C THR A 44 -8.85 13.95 -7.01
N GLN A 45 -9.72 12.94 -6.97
CA GLN A 45 -10.92 12.92 -6.16
C GLN A 45 -10.58 12.67 -4.68
N SER A 46 -11.46 13.05 -3.78
CA SER A 46 -11.30 12.72 -2.36
C SER A 46 -11.40 11.20 -2.15
N LEU A 47 -10.69 10.70 -1.16
CA LEU A 47 -10.73 9.28 -0.82
C LEU A 47 -12.14 8.82 -0.43
N ASP A 48 -12.91 9.69 0.23
CA ASP A 48 -14.30 9.39 0.60
C ASP A 48 -15.17 9.20 -0.65
N GLU A 49 -15.02 10.07 -1.67
CA GLU A 49 -15.71 9.90 -2.93
C GLU A 49 -15.35 8.58 -3.59
N ILE A 50 -14.06 8.25 -3.68
CA ILE A 50 -13.59 7.00 -4.29
C ILE A 50 -14.16 5.78 -3.54
N CYS A 51 -14.12 5.77 -2.21
CA CYS A 51 -14.60 4.64 -1.40
C CYS A 51 -16.11 4.37 -1.54
N HIS A 52 -16.89 5.36 -1.96
CA HIS A 52 -18.35 5.26 -2.09
C HIS A 52 -18.84 5.29 -3.54
N ARG A 53 -17.95 5.22 -4.51
CA ARG A 53 -18.33 5.11 -5.93
C ARG A 53 -19.06 3.81 -6.20
N SER A 54 -20.10 3.88 -7.00
CA SER A 54 -20.91 2.71 -7.40
C SER A 54 -20.43 2.01 -8.67
N ASP A 55 -19.42 2.56 -9.35
CA ASP A 55 -18.91 2.11 -10.64
C ASP A 55 -17.48 1.50 -10.57
N LEU A 56 -16.94 1.25 -9.37
CA LEU A 56 -15.65 0.59 -9.22
C LEU A 56 -15.74 -0.84 -9.79
N GLY A 57 -14.87 -1.15 -10.76
CA GLY A 57 -14.75 -2.47 -11.37
C GLY A 57 -13.47 -3.19 -10.97
N ALA A 58 -12.32 -2.51 -11.01
CA ALA A 58 -11.04 -3.01 -10.53
C ALA A 58 -10.13 -1.82 -10.14
N VAL A 59 -10.23 -1.36 -8.90
CA VAL A 59 -9.44 -0.23 -8.38
C VAL A 59 -8.62 -0.68 -7.18
N HIS A 60 -7.34 -0.34 -7.12
CA HIS A 60 -6.51 -0.57 -5.93
C HIS A 60 -6.98 0.31 -4.78
N LEU A 61 -7.24 -0.27 -3.61
CA LEU A 61 -7.50 0.45 -2.37
C LEU A 61 -6.72 -0.14 -1.20
N CYS A 62 -6.24 0.74 -0.31
CA CYS A 62 -5.61 0.33 0.94
C CYS A 62 -6.61 -0.42 1.85
N GLY A 63 -6.23 -1.60 2.36
CA GLY A 63 -7.10 -2.42 3.22
C GLY A 63 -7.53 -1.70 4.49
N TYR A 64 -6.65 -0.93 5.11
CA TYR A 64 -6.98 -0.13 6.29
C TYR A 64 -7.98 1.01 5.94
N THR A 65 -7.79 1.67 4.80
CA THR A 65 -8.78 2.64 4.28
C THR A 65 -10.15 2.01 4.11
N ILE A 66 -10.22 0.82 3.47
CA ILE A 66 -11.49 0.09 3.29
C ILE A 66 -12.16 -0.13 4.64
N ALA A 67 -11.41 -0.56 5.64
CA ALA A 67 -11.93 -0.89 6.96
C ALA A 67 -12.38 0.34 7.75
N VAL A 68 -11.56 1.40 7.83
CA VAL A 68 -11.88 2.60 8.64
C VAL A 68 -12.87 3.55 7.97
N LYS A 69 -12.95 3.53 6.64
CA LYS A 69 -13.92 4.33 5.87
C LYS A 69 -15.23 3.58 5.62
N HIS A 70 -15.31 2.31 6.07
CA HIS A 70 -16.45 1.45 5.77
C HIS A 70 -16.82 1.46 4.29
N ALA A 71 -15.78 1.37 3.43
CA ALA A 71 -15.96 1.46 1.99
C ALA A 71 -16.91 0.37 1.49
N ALA A 72 -17.89 0.78 0.69
CA ALA A 72 -18.87 -0.13 0.10
C ALA A 72 -18.28 -0.87 -1.09
N VAL A 73 -17.31 -1.77 -0.83
CA VAL A 73 -16.54 -2.48 -1.85
C VAL A 73 -16.41 -3.97 -1.57
N ILE A 74 -16.14 -4.72 -2.64
CA ILE A 74 -15.84 -6.15 -2.61
C ILE A 74 -14.38 -6.32 -3.04
N ALA A 75 -13.54 -6.94 -2.23
CA ALA A 75 -12.18 -7.29 -2.60
C ALA A 75 -12.18 -8.37 -3.69
N ILE A 76 -11.42 -8.13 -4.77
CA ILE A 76 -11.31 -9.03 -5.92
C ILE A 76 -10.04 -9.88 -5.79
N ALA A 77 -8.88 -9.24 -5.83
CA ALA A 77 -7.58 -9.89 -5.81
C ALA A 77 -6.52 -8.93 -5.27
N ALA A 78 -5.52 -9.47 -4.61
CA ALA A 78 -4.35 -8.72 -4.16
C ALA A 78 -3.10 -9.29 -4.83
N PRO A 79 -2.16 -8.45 -5.30
CA PRO A 79 -0.92 -8.93 -5.89
C PRO A 79 -0.05 -9.66 -4.86
N ILE A 80 0.72 -10.64 -5.35
CA ILE A 80 1.72 -11.36 -4.56
C ILE A 80 3.08 -10.76 -4.92
N PRO A 81 3.71 -9.96 -4.04
CA PRO A 81 5.00 -9.35 -4.32
C PRO A 81 6.11 -10.40 -4.48
N ARG A 82 6.98 -10.22 -5.47
CA ARG A 82 8.19 -11.04 -5.65
C ARG A 82 9.26 -10.60 -4.67
N ALA A 83 9.06 -10.93 -3.41
CA ALA A 83 9.92 -10.54 -2.30
C ALA A 83 10.08 -11.67 -1.29
N ILE A 84 11.27 -11.85 -0.75
CA ILE A 84 11.56 -12.90 0.25
C ILE A 84 10.62 -12.75 1.46
N TRP A 85 10.36 -11.53 1.91
CA TRP A 85 9.49 -11.27 3.05
C TRP A 85 8.00 -11.54 2.77
N ALA A 86 7.58 -11.61 1.51
CA ALA A 86 6.22 -12.00 1.14
C ALA A 86 6.00 -13.52 1.13
N ALA A 87 7.08 -14.31 0.96
CA ALA A 87 7.08 -15.78 0.99
C ALA A 87 5.97 -16.40 0.12
N GLY A 88 5.67 -15.82 -1.06
CA GLY A 88 4.63 -16.28 -1.97
C GLY A 88 3.20 -15.94 -1.53
N HIS A 89 3.02 -15.04 -0.58
CA HIS A 89 1.71 -14.60 -0.10
C HIS A 89 1.39 -13.15 -0.51
N ALA A 90 0.10 -12.85 -0.62
CA ALA A 90 -0.39 -11.49 -0.87
C ALA A 90 -0.35 -10.65 0.41
N VAL A 91 0.86 -10.33 0.87
CA VAL A 91 1.15 -9.54 2.06
C VAL A 91 2.12 -8.41 1.72
N TYR A 92 2.19 -7.41 2.58
CA TYR A 92 3.19 -6.35 2.52
C TYR A 92 3.51 -5.83 3.93
N ARG A 93 4.52 -4.96 4.02
CA ARG A 93 4.95 -4.33 5.25
C ARG A 93 5.37 -2.89 4.98
N SER A 94 5.75 -2.16 6.01
CA SER A 94 6.39 -0.86 5.86
C SER A 94 7.89 -0.99 6.11
N ASP A 95 8.69 -0.41 5.22
CA ASP A 95 10.10 -0.17 5.47
C ASP A 95 10.25 1.20 6.15
N LEU A 96 10.95 1.24 7.27
CA LEU A 96 11.30 2.46 7.98
C LEU A 96 12.63 2.95 7.43
N ILE A 97 12.59 4.04 6.66
CA ILE A 97 13.74 4.54 5.91
C ILE A 97 14.39 5.73 6.60
N VAL A 98 15.70 5.78 6.49
CA VAL A 98 16.55 6.89 6.94
C VAL A 98 17.54 7.24 5.83
N ARG A 99 18.19 8.38 5.89
CA ARG A 99 19.32 8.70 5.02
C ARG A 99 20.44 7.67 5.18
N LYS A 100 21.14 7.36 4.11
CA LYS A 100 22.22 6.38 4.10
C LYS A 100 23.41 6.79 4.98
N ASP A 101 23.69 8.08 5.01
CA ASP A 101 24.76 8.70 5.80
C ASP A 101 24.37 9.02 7.27
N ALA A 102 23.10 8.81 7.64
CA ALA A 102 22.63 9.06 9.01
C ALA A 102 23.29 8.06 10.00
N PRO A 103 23.62 8.50 11.22
CA PRO A 103 24.35 7.70 12.20
C PRO A 103 23.54 6.57 12.84
N TYR A 104 22.24 6.48 12.57
CA TYR A 104 21.31 5.53 13.17
C TYR A 104 21.64 4.08 12.77
N ARG A 105 21.72 3.17 13.73
CA ARG A 105 21.96 1.73 13.52
C ARG A 105 20.77 0.88 13.90
N THR A 106 19.99 1.34 14.88
CA THR A 106 18.75 0.74 15.36
C THR A 106 17.61 1.75 15.26
N LEU A 107 16.37 1.27 15.41
CA LEU A 107 15.21 2.17 15.44
C LEU A 107 15.28 3.13 16.64
N GLU A 108 15.76 2.64 17.78
CA GLU A 108 15.91 3.41 19.02
C GLU A 108 16.87 4.57 18.86
N ASP A 109 17.87 4.46 17.99
CA ASP A 109 18.81 5.57 17.73
C ASP A 109 18.11 6.78 17.10
N THR A 110 16.93 6.61 16.53
CA THR A 110 16.15 7.69 15.92
C THR A 110 15.24 8.40 16.92
N PHE A 111 15.12 7.88 18.16
CA PHE A 111 14.23 8.49 19.14
C PHE A 111 14.74 9.85 19.58
N GLY A 112 13.82 10.82 19.65
CA GLY A 112 14.14 12.23 19.85
C GLY A 112 14.40 13.02 18.55
N ALA A 113 14.60 12.34 17.42
CA ALA A 113 14.73 12.97 16.10
C ALA A 113 13.37 13.33 15.49
N ARG A 114 13.36 13.72 14.19
CA ARG A 114 12.15 14.10 13.44
C ARG A 114 11.60 12.90 12.70
N ALA A 115 10.35 12.54 12.96
CA ALA A 115 9.64 11.50 12.21
C ALA A 115 8.58 12.10 11.29
N GLY A 116 8.23 11.38 10.24
CA GLY A 116 7.11 11.76 9.37
C GLY A 116 6.21 10.58 9.05
N TRP A 117 4.95 10.87 8.71
CA TRP A 117 3.98 9.87 8.27
C TRP A 117 3.01 10.43 7.22
N THR A 118 2.34 9.55 6.43
CA THR A 118 1.58 9.98 5.26
C THR A 118 0.20 10.56 5.59
N ALA A 119 -0.75 9.70 6.01
CA ALA A 119 -2.12 10.07 6.31
C ALA A 119 -2.74 9.06 7.29
N THR A 120 -3.64 9.50 8.15
CA THR A 120 -4.24 8.70 9.23
C THR A 120 -5.04 7.48 8.76
N HIS A 121 -5.44 7.43 7.50
CA HIS A 121 -6.12 6.30 6.87
C HIS A 121 -5.16 5.34 6.13
N SER A 122 -3.86 5.59 6.14
CA SER A 122 -2.86 4.74 5.49
C SER A 122 -2.41 3.60 6.41
N GLN A 123 -2.40 2.37 5.89
CA GLN A 123 -1.83 1.24 6.63
C GLN A 123 -0.32 1.37 6.72
N SER A 124 0.38 1.37 5.57
CA SER A 124 1.85 1.37 5.55
C SER A 124 2.46 2.69 6.03
N GLY A 125 1.84 3.81 5.67
CA GLY A 125 2.38 5.13 6.00
C GLY A 125 1.96 5.68 7.36
N PHE A 126 1.13 4.97 8.13
CA PHE A 126 0.64 5.43 9.43
C PHE A 126 0.38 4.28 10.41
N ASN A 127 -0.64 3.43 10.14
CA ASN A 127 -1.12 2.47 11.14
C ASN A 127 -0.06 1.42 11.52
N ALA A 128 0.64 0.84 10.53
CA ALA A 128 1.71 -0.12 10.78
C ALA A 128 2.90 0.51 11.50
N PHE A 129 3.28 1.73 11.13
CA PHE A 129 4.34 2.48 11.79
C PHE A 129 3.97 2.74 13.25
N ARG A 130 2.78 3.30 13.49
CA ARG A 130 2.26 3.57 14.83
C ARG A 130 2.24 2.31 15.70
N HIS A 131 1.67 1.20 15.18
CA HIS A 131 1.62 -0.07 15.90
C HIS A 131 3.02 -0.62 16.20
N HIS A 132 3.94 -0.57 15.25
CA HIS A 132 5.32 -1.03 15.45
C HIS A 132 6.03 -0.27 16.57
N LEU A 133 5.76 1.02 16.71
CA LEU A 133 6.33 1.87 17.74
C LEU A 133 5.80 1.58 19.16
N LEU A 134 4.66 0.91 19.31
CA LEU A 134 4.10 0.59 20.63
C LEU A 134 5.06 -0.21 21.51
N ALA A 135 5.82 -1.14 20.91
CA ALA A 135 6.79 -1.97 21.62
C ALA A 135 7.92 -1.18 22.31
N PHE A 136 8.13 0.07 21.90
CA PHE A 136 9.21 0.92 22.42
C PHE A 136 8.74 1.97 23.43
N ARG A 137 7.42 2.09 23.64
CA ARG A 137 6.87 3.02 24.63
C ARG A 137 6.95 2.41 26.03
N THR A 138 7.24 3.27 26.99
CA THR A 138 7.26 2.93 28.41
C THR A 138 6.55 4.03 29.21
N PRO A 139 6.18 3.82 30.49
CA PRO A 139 5.64 4.88 31.34
C PRO A 139 6.49 6.15 31.39
N GLN A 140 7.81 6.00 31.26
CA GLN A 140 8.78 7.11 31.30
C GLN A 140 9.05 7.71 29.90
N ARG A 141 8.70 7.01 28.83
CA ARG A 141 8.90 7.43 27.43
C ARG A 141 7.60 7.25 26.65
N GLN A 142 6.70 8.22 26.77
CA GLN A 142 5.42 8.24 26.08
C GLN A 142 5.55 8.77 24.65
N ALA A 143 6.35 9.82 24.45
CA ALA A 143 6.74 10.31 23.12
C ALA A 143 8.09 9.70 22.73
N LEU A 144 8.19 9.25 21.48
CA LEU A 144 9.40 8.65 20.92
C LEU A 144 10.19 9.64 20.06
N TYR A 145 9.53 10.59 19.44
CA TYR A 145 10.14 11.57 18.54
C TYR A 145 10.00 12.99 19.09
N GLY A 146 11.02 13.81 18.85
CA GLY A 146 11.04 15.21 19.30
C GLY A 146 10.17 16.12 18.43
N GLU A 147 10.02 15.77 17.15
CA GLU A 147 9.16 16.45 16.19
C GLU A 147 8.50 15.44 15.26
N VAL A 148 7.27 15.69 14.88
CA VAL A 148 6.53 14.82 13.96
C VAL A 148 5.88 15.63 12.85
N ILE A 149 6.26 15.35 11.61
CA ILE A 149 5.68 15.95 10.42
C ILE A 149 4.57 15.05 9.89
N ALA A 150 3.34 15.50 10.11
CA ALA A 150 2.15 14.77 9.76
C ALA A 150 1.68 15.05 8.32
N ASN A 151 0.85 14.13 7.79
CA ASN A 151 0.14 14.34 6.53
C ASN A 151 1.01 14.59 5.30
N LEU A 152 2.13 13.89 5.20
CA LEU A 152 3.01 13.92 4.03
C LEU A 152 2.37 13.27 2.78
N ARG A 153 1.17 12.71 2.92
CA ARG A 153 0.26 12.23 1.87
C ARG A 153 0.70 10.96 1.13
N SER A 154 1.96 10.80 0.75
CA SER A 154 2.40 9.68 -0.11
C SER A 154 3.74 9.12 0.32
N ALA A 155 4.04 7.87 -0.09
CA ALA A 155 5.36 7.26 0.10
C ALA A 155 6.46 8.07 -0.61
N ARG A 156 6.14 8.72 -1.75
CA ARG A 156 7.06 9.59 -2.46
C ARG A 156 7.46 10.81 -1.62
N ASN A 157 6.51 11.47 -0.99
CA ASN A 157 6.80 12.62 -0.14
C ASN A 157 7.59 12.24 1.12
N ILE A 158 7.35 11.05 1.69
CA ILE A 158 8.18 10.51 2.78
C ILE A 158 9.62 10.33 2.29
N LEU A 159 9.81 9.66 1.15
CA LEU A 159 11.12 9.44 0.56
C LEU A 159 11.87 10.74 0.32
N ASP A 160 11.24 11.72 -0.32
CA ASP A 160 11.84 13.01 -0.62
C ASP A 160 12.15 13.78 0.67
N SER A 161 11.24 13.78 1.67
CA SER A 161 11.47 14.44 2.98
C SER A 161 12.65 13.84 3.74
N VAL A 162 12.86 12.51 3.68
CA VAL A 162 14.04 11.86 4.27
C VAL A 162 15.32 12.28 3.52
N ARG A 163 15.30 12.24 2.19
CA ARG A 163 16.45 12.60 1.35
C ARG A 163 16.89 14.06 1.56
N GLU A 164 15.93 14.96 1.65
CA GLU A 164 16.13 16.40 1.83
C GLU A 164 16.44 16.76 3.28
N GLY A 165 16.32 15.81 4.22
CA GLY A 165 16.59 16.03 5.63
C GLY A 165 15.51 16.85 6.35
N HIS A 166 14.30 16.90 5.81
CA HIS A 166 13.14 17.49 6.49
C HIS A 166 12.66 16.60 7.64
N ILE A 167 12.73 15.27 7.46
CA ILE A 167 12.55 14.27 8.50
C ILE A 167 13.76 13.33 8.54
N ASP A 168 13.99 12.72 9.69
CA ASP A 168 15.10 11.80 9.90
C ASP A 168 14.70 10.36 9.64
N ILE A 169 13.41 10.02 9.86
CA ILE A 169 12.84 8.70 9.63
C ILE A 169 11.38 8.79 9.15
N GLY A 170 10.97 7.87 8.29
CA GLY A 170 9.57 7.73 7.89
C GLY A 170 9.27 6.35 7.30
N PRO A 171 8.00 5.91 7.35
CA PRO A 171 7.55 4.64 6.77
C PRO A 171 7.21 4.77 5.30
N VAL A 172 7.65 3.82 4.49
CA VAL A 172 7.23 3.65 3.11
C VAL A 172 6.69 2.23 2.90
N ASP A 173 5.69 2.08 2.05
CA ASP A 173 5.22 0.77 1.62
C ASP A 173 6.37 -0.01 0.97
N ALA A 174 6.70 -1.19 1.48
CA ALA A 174 7.86 -1.96 1.03
C ALA A 174 7.74 -2.44 -0.41
N TYR A 175 6.53 -2.70 -0.91
CA TYR A 175 6.33 -3.05 -2.31
C TYR A 175 6.48 -1.82 -3.22
N TRP A 176 5.94 -0.67 -2.82
CA TRP A 176 6.19 0.60 -3.50
C TRP A 176 7.70 0.91 -3.52
N HIS A 177 8.39 0.70 -2.39
CA HIS A 177 9.83 0.90 -2.25
C HIS A 177 10.65 -0.02 -3.20
N MET A 178 10.26 -1.27 -3.34
CA MET A 178 10.86 -2.18 -4.31
C MET A 178 10.70 -1.68 -5.75
N LEU A 179 9.49 -1.26 -6.11
CA LEU A 179 9.21 -0.73 -7.45
C LEU A 179 10.03 0.52 -7.76
N ILE A 180 10.04 1.52 -6.86
CA ILE A 180 10.80 2.76 -7.11
C ILE A 180 12.30 2.49 -7.14
N THR A 181 12.82 1.58 -6.32
CA THR A 181 14.23 1.17 -6.35
C THR A 181 14.61 0.50 -7.66
N ARG A 182 13.71 -0.31 -8.23
CA ARG A 182 13.92 -0.99 -9.51
C ARG A 182 13.89 -0.03 -10.69
N HIS A 183 12.91 0.88 -10.72
CA HIS A 183 12.59 1.69 -11.91
C HIS A 183 13.15 3.12 -11.86
N ALA A 184 13.53 3.61 -10.69
CA ALA A 184 14.16 4.92 -10.49
C ALA A 184 15.20 4.87 -9.36
N PRO A 185 16.27 4.04 -9.49
CA PRO A 185 17.24 3.77 -8.42
C PRO A 185 17.94 5.03 -7.89
N GLN A 186 18.06 6.07 -8.70
CA GLN A 186 18.63 7.37 -8.29
C GLN A 186 17.83 8.03 -7.17
N LEU A 187 16.54 7.70 -7.02
CA LEU A 187 15.69 8.25 -5.97
C LEU A 187 15.91 7.58 -4.61
N THR A 188 16.43 6.36 -4.60
CA THR A 188 16.67 5.56 -3.39
C THR A 188 18.16 5.40 -3.06
N ALA A 189 19.06 5.97 -3.87
CA ALA A 189 20.52 5.80 -3.72
C ALA A 189 21.04 6.31 -2.37
N ASP A 190 20.42 7.38 -1.83
CA ASP A 190 20.83 8.09 -0.62
C ASP A 190 20.05 7.69 0.63
N ILE A 191 19.20 6.66 0.53
CA ILE A 191 18.44 6.13 1.67
C ILE A 191 18.80 4.67 1.95
N ARG A 192 18.44 4.22 3.14
CA ARG A 192 18.48 2.81 3.52
C ARG A 192 17.32 2.45 4.43
N ILE A 193 16.98 1.18 4.45
CA ILE A 193 16.04 0.61 5.40
C ILE A 193 16.75 0.45 6.74
N LEU A 194 16.18 0.98 7.80
CA LEU A 194 16.66 0.82 9.16
C LEU A 194 15.96 -0.33 9.88
N ALA A 195 14.65 -0.42 9.70
CA ALA A 195 13.78 -1.46 10.26
C ALA A 195 12.60 -1.70 9.33
N SER A 196 11.84 -2.76 9.58
CA SER A 196 10.58 -3.03 8.87
C SER A 196 9.52 -3.51 9.86
N THR A 197 8.26 -3.20 9.57
CA THR A 197 7.13 -3.64 10.38
C THR A 197 6.78 -5.10 10.12
N GLU A 198 5.89 -5.68 10.92
CA GLU A 198 5.26 -6.95 10.57
C GLU A 198 4.52 -6.87 9.22
N VAL A 199 4.37 -8.03 8.57
CA VAL A 199 3.59 -8.15 7.33
C VAL A 199 2.09 -8.13 7.63
N THR A 200 1.33 -7.54 6.71
CA THR A 200 -0.13 -7.48 6.74
C THR A 200 -0.69 -7.80 5.35
N ALA A 201 -2.02 -7.95 5.25
CA ALA A 201 -2.67 -8.21 3.98
C ALA A 201 -2.39 -7.09 2.95
N MET A 202 -1.97 -7.49 1.77
CA MET A 202 -1.68 -6.60 0.63
C MET A 202 -2.93 -5.83 0.21
N PRO A 203 -2.82 -4.53 -0.18
CA PRO A 203 -3.92 -3.78 -0.78
C PRO A 203 -4.52 -4.51 -1.98
N PRO A 204 -5.84 -4.72 -2.01
CA PRO A 204 -6.50 -5.43 -3.10
C PRO A 204 -6.93 -4.49 -4.22
N PHE A 205 -7.18 -5.08 -5.39
CA PHE A 205 -8.18 -4.55 -6.32
C PHE A 205 -9.57 -4.78 -5.76
N VAL A 206 -10.44 -3.80 -5.88
CA VAL A 206 -11.82 -3.85 -5.40
C VAL A 206 -12.82 -3.51 -6.51
N ALA A 207 -14.04 -4.04 -6.38
CA ALA A 207 -15.23 -3.58 -7.09
C ALA A 207 -16.19 -2.92 -6.09
N ALA A 208 -17.12 -2.10 -6.58
CA ALA A 208 -18.20 -1.57 -5.77
C ALA A 208 -19.08 -2.72 -5.21
N ALA A 209 -19.65 -2.54 -4.01
CA ALA A 209 -20.51 -3.56 -3.38
C ALA A 209 -21.75 -3.93 -4.23
N GLY A 210 -22.23 -3.00 -5.05
CA GLY A 210 -23.35 -3.21 -5.99
C GLY A 210 -22.94 -3.84 -7.33
N ALA A 211 -21.67 -4.21 -7.53
CA ALA A 211 -21.22 -4.85 -8.74
C ALA A 211 -21.87 -6.24 -8.93
N PRO A 212 -22.25 -6.64 -10.17
CA PRO A 212 -22.82 -7.95 -10.43
C PRO A 212 -21.92 -9.07 -9.92
N THR A 213 -22.47 -10.00 -9.16
CA THR A 213 -21.74 -11.15 -8.59
C THR A 213 -21.00 -11.94 -9.66
N GLU A 214 -21.60 -12.10 -10.83
CA GLU A 214 -20.98 -12.80 -11.96
C GLU A 214 -19.73 -12.06 -12.47
N MET A 215 -19.77 -10.71 -12.56
CA MET A 215 -18.62 -9.89 -12.94
C MET A 215 -17.48 -10.06 -11.93
N VAL A 216 -17.78 -9.95 -10.63
CA VAL A 216 -16.79 -10.12 -9.56
C VAL A 216 -16.16 -11.52 -9.60
N THR A 217 -16.98 -12.55 -9.80
CA THR A 217 -16.51 -13.96 -9.88
C THR A 217 -15.57 -14.16 -11.07
N ARG A 218 -15.92 -13.64 -12.25
CA ARG A 218 -15.07 -13.72 -13.44
C ARG A 218 -13.75 -12.97 -13.26
N LEU A 219 -13.78 -11.76 -12.70
CA LEU A 219 -12.56 -11.00 -12.40
C LEU A 219 -11.66 -11.74 -11.40
N ARG A 220 -12.22 -12.29 -10.32
CA ARG A 220 -11.46 -13.10 -9.36
C ARG A 220 -10.77 -14.29 -10.02
N SER A 221 -11.50 -15.03 -10.86
CA SER A 221 -10.96 -16.17 -11.61
C SER A 221 -9.83 -15.75 -12.55
N ALA A 222 -10.02 -14.66 -13.30
CA ALA A 222 -9.04 -14.16 -14.25
C ALA A 222 -7.77 -13.63 -13.54
N PHE A 223 -7.89 -12.88 -12.44
CA PHE A 223 -6.73 -12.47 -11.65
C PHE A 223 -5.96 -13.68 -11.11
N THR A 224 -6.67 -14.66 -10.53
CA THR A 224 -6.01 -15.87 -9.96
C THR A 224 -5.29 -16.67 -11.06
N ALA A 225 -5.87 -16.76 -12.25
CA ALA A 225 -5.27 -17.46 -13.39
C ALA A 225 -4.18 -16.64 -14.11
N ALA A 226 -4.02 -15.37 -13.84
CA ALA A 226 -3.13 -14.47 -14.58
C ALA A 226 -1.69 -15.01 -14.67
N ALA A 227 -1.16 -15.55 -13.57
CA ALA A 227 0.22 -16.06 -13.51
C ALA A 227 0.48 -17.22 -14.50
N THR A 228 -0.56 -17.92 -14.95
CA THR A 228 -0.45 -19.02 -15.92
C THR A 228 -0.58 -18.56 -17.37
N GLN A 229 -0.90 -17.28 -17.59
CA GLN A 229 -1.10 -16.74 -18.94
C GLN A 229 0.24 -16.40 -19.61
N PRO A 230 0.38 -16.64 -20.90
CA PRO A 230 1.63 -16.35 -21.64
C PRO A 230 2.08 -14.90 -21.55
N TRP A 231 1.13 -13.96 -21.44
CA TRP A 231 1.40 -12.53 -21.34
C TRP A 231 1.89 -12.09 -19.96
N PHE A 232 1.71 -12.90 -18.90
CA PHE A 232 1.96 -12.47 -17.52
C PHE A 232 3.44 -12.29 -17.21
N LYS A 233 4.31 -13.13 -17.76
CA LYS A 233 5.73 -13.14 -17.38
C LYS A 233 6.39 -11.76 -17.49
N SER A 234 6.19 -11.08 -18.63
CA SER A 234 6.80 -9.76 -18.86
C SER A 234 6.26 -8.68 -17.91
N LEU A 235 4.94 -8.70 -17.65
CA LEU A 235 4.29 -7.77 -16.72
C LEU A 235 4.62 -8.11 -15.27
N GLY A 236 4.68 -9.38 -14.88
CA GLY A 236 5.11 -9.82 -13.57
C GLY A 236 6.57 -9.42 -13.26
N ASP A 237 7.45 -9.48 -14.25
CA ASP A 237 8.85 -9.04 -14.12
C ASP A 237 8.93 -7.50 -13.98
N LEU A 238 8.14 -6.76 -14.75
CA LEU A 238 8.04 -5.29 -14.68
C LEU A 238 7.48 -4.83 -13.32
N LEU A 239 6.39 -5.45 -12.89
CA LEU A 239 5.64 -5.08 -11.69
C LEU A 239 6.17 -5.75 -10.42
N LEU A 240 7.18 -6.60 -10.50
CA LEU A 240 7.75 -7.36 -9.39
C LEU A 240 6.70 -8.16 -8.61
N ILE A 241 5.81 -8.86 -9.34
CA ILE A 241 4.78 -9.74 -8.77
C ILE A 241 4.88 -11.16 -9.33
N GLU A 242 4.41 -12.13 -8.54
CA GLU A 242 4.38 -13.56 -8.91
C GLU A 242 2.99 -14.02 -9.35
N GLY A 243 1.95 -13.26 -9.02
CA GLY A 243 0.56 -13.57 -9.28
C GLY A 243 -0.37 -12.77 -8.40
N PHE A 244 -1.57 -13.32 -8.21
CA PHE A 244 -2.61 -12.72 -7.38
C PHE A 244 -3.26 -13.76 -6.48
N ALA A 245 -3.68 -13.33 -5.28
CA ALA A 245 -4.50 -14.13 -4.38
C ALA A 245 -5.80 -13.40 -4.05
N GLN A 246 -6.87 -14.13 -3.86
CA GLN A 246 -8.11 -13.56 -3.34
C GLN A 246 -7.93 -13.31 -1.83
N PRO A 247 -8.15 -12.07 -1.32
CA PRO A 247 -8.12 -11.80 0.09
C PRO A 247 -9.20 -12.59 0.84
N ALA A 248 -8.87 -13.10 2.03
CA ALA A 248 -9.86 -13.68 2.95
C ALA A 248 -10.89 -12.61 3.37
N ALA A 249 -12.07 -13.03 3.79
CA ALA A 249 -13.14 -12.12 4.19
C ALA A 249 -12.74 -11.22 5.38
N ASP A 250 -11.88 -11.72 6.26
CA ASP A 250 -11.37 -11.05 7.46
C ASP A 250 -9.94 -10.50 7.29
N ALA A 251 -9.41 -10.47 6.06
CA ALA A 251 -8.03 -10.08 5.78
C ALA A 251 -7.61 -8.74 6.40
N PHE A 252 -8.56 -7.82 6.58
CA PHE A 252 -8.30 -6.48 7.12
C PHE A 252 -8.66 -6.33 8.61
N ALA A 253 -9.17 -7.37 9.28
CA ALA A 253 -9.53 -7.32 10.69
C ALA A 253 -8.31 -6.96 11.57
N ARG A 254 -7.15 -7.56 11.28
CA ARG A 254 -5.90 -7.28 11.99
C ARG A 254 -5.48 -5.81 11.93
N LEU A 255 -5.79 -5.12 10.85
CA LEU A 255 -5.47 -3.70 10.69
C LEU A 255 -6.26 -2.83 11.67
N LEU A 256 -7.52 -3.21 11.93
CA LEU A 256 -8.37 -2.57 12.94
C LEU A 256 -7.95 -2.95 14.37
N GLU A 257 -7.41 -4.16 14.56
CA GLU A 257 -6.84 -4.56 15.86
C GLU A 257 -5.65 -3.67 16.21
N TRP A 258 -4.72 -3.48 15.30
CA TRP A 258 -3.58 -2.57 15.48
C TRP A 258 -4.01 -1.13 15.78
N ASP A 259 -5.03 -0.64 15.11
CA ASP A 259 -5.60 0.68 15.40
C ASP A 259 -6.17 0.76 16.83
N ARG A 260 -6.92 -0.27 17.25
CA ARG A 260 -7.47 -0.34 18.61
C ARG A 260 -6.39 -0.43 19.66
N GLU A 261 -5.38 -1.30 19.47
CA GLU A 261 -4.25 -1.46 20.38
C GLU A 261 -3.50 -0.14 20.60
N ALA A 262 -3.24 0.60 19.51
CA ALA A 262 -2.60 1.90 19.59
C ALA A 262 -3.46 2.93 20.35
N LYS A 263 -4.76 3.00 20.06
CA LYS A 263 -5.70 3.89 20.76
C LYS A 263 -5.83 3.55 22.25
N MET A 264 -5.95 2.27 22.59
CA MET A 264 -6.02 1.81 23.99
C MET A 264 -4.73 2.13 24.77
N ALA A 265 -3.59 2.13 24.10
CA ALA A 265 -2.31 2.55 24.68
C ALA A 265 -2.16 4.09 24.76
N GLY A 266 -3.18 4.87 24.40
CA GLY A 266 -3.09 6.34 24.35
C GLY A 266 -2.09 6.85 23.31
N PHE A 267 -1.88 6.09 22.22
CA PHE A 267 -0.93 6.42 21.16
C PHE A 267 -1.70 6.63 19.83
N GLU A 268 -2.47 7.71 19.80
CA GLU A 268 -3.29 8.01 18.62
C GLU A 268 -2.47 8.44 17.41
N LEU A 269 -1.39 9.18 17.65
CA LEU A 269 -0.45 9.61 16.62
C LEU A 269 0.96 9.11 16.96
N PRO A 270 1.76 8.70 15.94
CA PRO A 270 3.14 8.28 16.15
C PRO A 270 4.02 9.50 16.45
N ALA A 271 4.13 9.85 17.71
CA ALA A 271 4.90 10.97 18.21
C ALA A 271 5.97 10.53 19.22
#